data_1584ed5b3615ebe52e7a15194b9e1075
#
_entry.id   1584ed5b3615ebe52e7a15194b9e1075
#
_cell.length_a   1.000
_cell.length_b   1.000
_cell.length_c   1.000
_cell.angle_alpha   90.00
_cell.angle_beta   90.00
_cell.angle_gamma   90.00
#
_symmetry.space_group_name_H-M   'P 1'
#
loop_
_entity.id
_entity.type
_entity.pdbx_description
1 polymer ?
#
loop_
_entity_poly.entity_id
_entity_poly.type
_entity_poly.pdbx_seq_one_letter_code
_entity_poly.pdbx_strand_id
1 'polypeptide(L)'
;EDRLRQSLLKINPWLRDNSLEKVVRKLKNIQASTLIEANQIVFDFITKKDSITEKPTPEAKPQPVFIIDYENIENNDFLIVNQMKYNGIHKNSIPDIVVYINGLPLAIIEAKSPKVSITDAISDLNYYQENSQKLFYYNQICVGINKGKALYGTIGSQFAHYSKYKLEDLAELELLVERTPTAQDILIYSLFKKEMLLDIIRNFTIYEIDQGRTIKKLPRYQQLRAVNKIVKRLKTENKGGVVWHTQGSGKSITMVYLATKLRREEAGFDNPTIIVVTDRIDLDNQISSTFRRTGFSNPIQAVSISNLKELLKDSYGKTLLTTIHKFQERAQEQKEEIEILSDKSNVFVLIDEAHRSQYGMTAAYMRNSLPN
;
A
#
# COMPACT_ATOMS: atom_id res chain seq x y z
N GLU A 1 4.27 21.89 -14.74
CA GLU A 1 3.34 21.39 -15.78
C GLU A 1 4.12 20.72 -16.92
N ASP A 2 5.17 21.34 -17.46
CA ASP A 2 5.95 20.82 -18.58
C ASP A 2 6.55 19.43 -18.27
N ARG A 3 7.09 19.24 -17.09
CA ARG A 3 7.59 17.91 -16.65
C ARG A 3 6.48 16.85 -16.61
N LEU A 4 5.26 17.22 -16.18
CA LEU A 4 4.12 16.31 -16.19
C LEU A 4 3.78 15.87 -17.63
N ARG A 5 3.74 16.83 -18.57
CA ARG A 5 3.48 16.57 -19.99
C ARG A 5 4.54 15.66 -20.61
N GLN A 6 5.81 15.97 -20.38
CA GLN A 6 6.93 15.17 -20.85
C GLN A 6 6.91 13.74 -20.30
N SER A 7 6.64 13.58 -19.00
CA SER A 7 6.53 12.26 -18.36
C SER A 7 5.35 11.48 -18.89
N LEU A 8 4.17 12.09 -19.07
CA LEU A 8 3.00 11.44 -19.63
C LEU A 8 3.26 10.91 -21.04
N LEU A 9 3.93 11.68 -21.90
CA LEU A 9 4.29 11.26 -23.25
C LEU A 9 5.36 10.16 -23.25
N LYS A 10 6.34 10.24 -22.35
CA LYS A 10 7.38 9.22 -22.19
C LYS A 10 6.80 7.87 -21.78
N ILE A 11 5.88 7.88 -20.79
CA ILE A 11 5.26 6.67 -20.24
C ILE A 11 4.19 6.12 -21.20
N ASN A 12 3.47 7.00 -21.91
CA ASN A 12 2.39 6.66 -22.84
C ASN A 12 2.70 7.18 -24.25
N PRO A 13 3.61 6.58 -25.03
CA PRO A 13 4.05 7.11 -26.32
C PRO A 13 2.93 7.22 -27.38
N TRP A 14 1.82 6.50 -27.18
CA TRP A 14 0.63 6.54 -28.02
C TRP A 14 -0.28 7.74 -27.76
N LEU A 15 -0.07 8.47 -26.65
CA LEU A 15 -0.94 9.57 -26.24
C LEU A 15 -0.75 10.78 -27.16
N ARG A 16 -1.83 11.25 -27.77
CA ARG A 16 -1.83 12.42 -28.68
C ARG A 16 -2.12 13.72 -27.92
N ASP A 17 -1.79 14.84 -28.51
CA ASP A 17 -1.93 16.18 -27.90
C ASP A 17 -3.31 16.44 -27.29
N ASN A 18 -4.40 16.16 -28.03
CA ASN A 18 -5.76 16.37 -27.53
C ASN A 18 -6.08 15.50 -26.30
N SER A 19 -5.62 14.26 -26.27
CA SER A 19 -5.80 13.35 -25.15
C SER A 19 -4.87 13.73 -23.99
N LEU A 20 -3.65 14.16 -24.28
CA LEU A 20 -2.73 14.71 -23.29
C LEU A 20 -3.35 15.90 -22.54
N GLU A 21 -3.94 16.86 -23.27
CA GLU A 21 -4.61 18.02 -22.68
C GLU A 21 -5.77 17.62 -21.77
N LYS A 22 -6.57 16.62 -22.16
CA LYS A 22 -7.66 16.09 -21.32
C LYS A 22 -7.13 15.49 -20.03
N VAL A 23 -6.07 14.66 -20.11
CA VAL A 23 -5.43 14.04 -18.95
C VAL A 23 -4.86 15.10 -18.02
N VAL A 24 -4.11 16.07 -18.53
CA VAL A 24 -3.54 17.17 -17.74
C VAL A 24 -4.66 17.98 -17.07
N ARG A 25 -5.73 18.30 -17.81
CA ARG A 25 -6.89 19.00 -17.24
C ARG A 25 -7.56 18.18 -16.12
N LYS A 26 -7.73 16.87 -16.31
CA LYS A 26 -8.30 15.97 -15.30
C LYS A 26 -7.45 15.95 -14.03
N LEU A 27 -6.12 15.88 -14.17
CA LEU A 27 -5.20 15.93 -13.05
C LEU A 27 -5.18 17.28 -12.32
N LYS A 28 -5.37 18.40 -13.02
CA LYS A 28 -5.36 19.75 -12.43
C LYS A 28 -6.68 20.14 -11.76
N ASN A 29 -7.80 19.64 -12.24
CA ASN A 29 -9.15 20.03 -11.83
C ASN A 29 -9.81 18.92 -11.02
N ILE A 30 -9.23 18.60 -9.87
CA ILE A 30 -9.81 17.65 -8.94
C ILE A 30 -11.07 18.26 -8.30
N GLN A 31 -12.21 17.59 -8.48
CA GLN A 31 -13.49 17.98 -7.88
C GLN A 31 -13.74 17.10 -6.67
N ALA A 32 -13.70 17.67 -5.49
CA ALA A 32 -13.90 16.98 -4.22
C ALA A 32 -14.41 17.94 -3.15
N SER A 33 -15.17 17.42 -2.20
CA SER A 33 -15.73 18.19 -1.09
C SER A 33 -14.72 18.35 0.07
N THR A 34 -13.76 17.43 0.19
CA THR A 34 -12.77 17.41 1.28
C THR A 34 -11.37 17.13 0.74
N LEU A 35 -10.35 17.53 1.52
CA LEU A 35 -8.96 17.25 1.19
C LEU A 35 -8.69 15.75 1.03
N ILE A 36 -9.24 14.92 1.92
CA ILE A 36 -9.03 13.48 1.88
C ILE A 36 -9.65 12.84 0.63
N GLU A 37 -10.82 13.30 0.21
CA GLU A 37 -11.47 12.85 -1.02
C GLU A 37 -10.66 13.26 -2.25
N ALA A 38 -10.20 14.53 -2.33
CA ALA A 38 -9.33 14.99 -3.41
C ALA A 38 -8.05 14.13 -3.52
N ASN A 39 -7.44 13.85 -2.38
CA ASN A 39 -6.23 13.05 -2.31
C ASN A 39 -6.48 11.58 -2.72
N GLN A 40 -7.63 11.01 -2.36
CA GLN A 40 -8.01 9.65 -2.78
C GLN A 40 -8.25 9.57 -4.29
N ILE A 41 -8.88 10.59 -4.89
CA ILE A 41 -9.06 10.66 -6.35
C ILE A 41 -7.69 10.66 -7.05
N VAL A 42 -6.74 11.49 -6.58
CA VAL A 42 -5.39 11.52 -7.14
C VAL A 42 -4.67 10.19 -6.92
N PHE A 43 -4.79 9.61 -5.74
CA PHE A 43 -4.23 8.28 -5.44
C PHE A 43 -4.75 7.23 -6.43
N ASP A 44 -6.05 7.23 -6.72
CA ASP A 44 -6.64 6.34 -7.70
C ASP A 44 -6.07 6.58 -9.10
N PHE A 45 -5.87 7.84 -9.51
CA PHE A 45 -5.27 8.18 -10.80
C PHE A 45 -3.84 7.66 -10.96
N ILE A 46 -3.05 7.69 -9.90
CA ILE A 46 -1.65 7.27 -9.95
C ILE A 46 -1.44 5.77 -9.68
N THR A 47 -2.44 5.04 -9.15
CA THR A 47 -2.25 3.63 -8.74
C THR A 47 -3.16 2.63 -9.44
N LYS A 48 -4.34 3.06 -9.94
CA LYS A 48 -5.31 2.17 -10.59
C LYS A 48 -5.22 2.27 -12.11
N LYS A 49 -5.07 1.12 -12.78
CA LYS A 49 -4.88 0.99 -14.23
C LYS A 49 -5.96 1.72 -15.05
N ASP A 50 -7.23 1.55 -14.68
CA ASP A 50 -8.36 2.05 -15.46
C ASP A 50 -8.95 3.37 -14.94
N SER A 51 -8.24 4.09 -14.08
CA SER A 51 -8.70 5.36 -13.50
C SER A 51 -8.77 6.51 -14.52
N ILE A 52 -7.84 6.49 -15.47
CA ILE A 52 -7.81 7.40 -16.61
C ILE A 52 -7.62 6.56 -17.87
N THR A 53 -8.54 6.69 -18.82
CA THR A 53 -8.47 6.02 -20.12
C THR A 53 -8.66 7.04 -21.25
N GLU A 54 -7.92 6.87 -22.33
CA GLU A 54 -8.04 7.66 -23.55
C GLU A 54 -7.98 6.77 -24.78
N LYS A 55 -8.46 7.27 -25.93
CA LYS A 55 -8.42 6.55 -27.19
C LYS A 55 -7.20 7.00 -28.02
N PRO A 56 -6.35 6.07 -28.52
CA PRO A 56 -5.26 6.40 -29.46
C PRO A 56 -5.77 7.02 -30.77
N THR A 57 -6.89 6.51 -31.27
CA THR A 57 -7.65 7.05 -32.41
C THR A 57 -9.14 7.05 -32.09
N PRO A 58 -9.99 7.82 -32.80
CA PRO A 58 -11.43 7.84 -32.55
C PRO A 58 -12.09 6.46 -32.61
N GLU A 59 -11.60 5.58 -33.47
CA GLU A 59 -12.12 4.23 -33.72
C GLU A 59 -11.52 3.18 -32.74
N ALA A 60 -10.42 3.50 -32.06
CA ALA A 60 -9.75 2.59 -31.18
C ALA A 60 -10.52 2.40 -29.86
N LYS A 61 -10.29 1.24 -29.22
CA LYS A 61 -10.76 1.02 -27.84
C LYS A 61 -10.00 1.92 -26.87
N PRO A 62 -10.65 2.39 -25.79
CA PRO A 62 -9.97 3.11 -24.73
C PRO A 62 -8.80 2.29 -24.17
N GLN A 63 -7.68 2.93 -23.92
CA GLN A 63 -6.50 2.37 -23.28
C GLN A 63 -6.19 3.09 -21.99
N PRO A 64 -5.63 2.41 -20.96
CA PRO A 64 -5.21 3.04 -19.73
C PRO A 64 -4.10 4.06 -19.98
N VAL A 65 -4.19 5.21 -19.30
CA VAL A 65 -3.11 6.21 -19.25
C VAL A 65 -2.39 6.07 -17.90
N PHE A 66 -1.13 5.69 -17.96
CA PHE A 66 -0.29 5.57 -16.77
C PHE A 66 0.34 6.92 -16.41
N ILE A 67 0.13 7.36 -15.17
CA ILE A 67 0.73 8.59 -14.64
C ILE A 67 2.11 8.30 -14.04
N ILE A 68 2.28 7.12 -13.47
CA ILE A 68 3.53 6.61 -12.91
C ILE A 68 3.81 5.24 -13.53
N ASP A 69 5.04 5.03 -13.97
CA ASP A 69 5.52 3.73 -14.43
C ASP A 69 6.10 2.97 -13.23
N TYR A 70 5.38 1.96 -12.77
CA TYR A 70 5.79 1.13 -11.64
C TYR A 70 6.63 -0.09 -12.06
N GLU A 71 6.67 -0.41 -13.34
CA GLU A 71 7.46 -1.51 -13.91
C GLU A 71 8.87 -1.05 -14.25
N ASN A 72 8.95 0.07 -14.98
CA ASN A 72 10.22 0.67 -15.40
C ASN A 72 10.43 2.01 -14.67
N ILE A 73 10.96 1.93 -13.46
CA ILE A 73 11.09 3.07 -12.54
C ILE A 73 11.86 4.25 -13.17
N GLU A 74 12.87 3.96 -13.99
CA GLU A 74 13.69 4.96 -14.69
C GLU A 74 12.93 5.73 -15.79
N ASN A 75 11.72 5.33 -16.15
CA ASN A 75 10.84 6.11 -17.00
C ASN A 75 10.25 7.32 -16.29
N ASN A 76 10.22 7.30 -14.94
CA ASN A 76 9.70 8.41 -14.16
C ASN A 76 10.74 9.52 -13.99
N ASP A 77 10.25 10.76 -13.90
CA ASP A 77 11.04 11.95 -13.59
C ASP A 77 10.95 12.23 -12.08
N PHE A 78 12.08 12.13 -11.37
CA PHE A 78 12.19 12.44 -9.96
C PHE A 78 12.87 13.79 -9.76
N LEU A 79 12.21 14.70 -9.03
CA LEU A 79 12.72 16.03 -8.76
C LEU A 79 12.55 16.38 -7.29
N ILE A 80 13.58 16.94 -6.68
CA ILE A 80 13.53 17.50 -5.33
C ILE A 80 13.63 19.02 -5.44
N VAL A 81 12.70 19.74 -4.79
CA VAL A 81 12.65 21.20 -4.78
C VAL A 81 12.68 21.70 -3.34
N ASN A 82 13.61 22.61 -3.07
CA ASN A 82 13.75 23.24 -1.76
C ASN A 82 12.98 24.55 -1.71
N GLN A 83 12.26 24.78 -0.60
CA GLN A 83 11.65 26.05 -0.22
C GLN A 83 10.82 26.71 -1.33
N MET A 84 10.11 25.91 -2.09
CA MET A 84 9.20 26.42 -3.10
C MET A 84 7.95 27.06 -2.48
N LYS A 85 7.61 28.25 -2.97
CA LYS A 85 6.48 29.02 -2.48
C LYS A 85 5.18 28.57 -3.12
N TYR A 86 4.21 28.20 -2.29
CA TYR A 86 2.84 27.85 -2.70
C TYR A 86 1.84 28.86 -2.20
N ASN A 87 0.87 29.21 -3.02
CA ASN A 87 -0.21 30.08 -2.61
C ASN A 87 -1.06 29.39 -1.54
N GLY A 88 -1.38 30.13 -0.50
CA GLY A 88 -2.26 29.70 0.58
C GLY A 88 -3.44 30.64 0.77
N ILE A 89 -4.38 30.24 1.58
CA ILE A 89 -5.60 31.04 1.89
C ILE A 89 -5.24 32.31 2.67
N HIS A 90 -4.36 32.16 3.67
CA HIS A 90 -3.97 33.28 4.53
C HIS A 90 -2.60 33.84 4.17
N LYS A 91 -1.62 32.95 3.98
CA LYS A 91 -0.26 33.30 3.58
C LYS A 91 0.32 32.18 2.72
N ASN A 92 1.42 32.46 2.01
CA ASN A 92 2.08 31.41 1.25
C ASN A 92 2.67 30.35 2.19
N SER A 93 2.54 29.09 1.80
CA SER A 93 3.25 27.96 2.42
C SER A 93 4.58 27.74 1.73
N ILE A 94 5.64 27.51 2.48
CA ILE A 94 7.00 27.30 1.96
C ILE A 94 7.56 26.05 2.66
N PRO A 95 7.17 24.83 2.23
CA PRO A 95 7.76 23.61 2.74
C PRO A 95 9.25 23.55 2.47
N ASP A 96 10.03 22.98 3.40
CA ASP A 96 11.48 22.90 3.24
C ASP A 96 11.87 22.08 2.02
N ILE A 97 11.25 20.92 1.83
CA ILE A 97 11.52 20.03 0.69
C ILE A 97 10.21 19.45 0.15
N VAL A 98 10.06 19.50 -1.17
CA VAL A 98 8.97 18.81 -1.88
C VAL A 98 9.56 17.85 -2.90
N VAL A 99 9.14 16.59 -2.85
CA VAL A 99 9.54 15.54 -3.79
C VAL A 99 8.45 15.38 -4.85
N TYR A 100 8.85 15.64 -6.08
CA TYR A 100 7.99 15.48 -7.26
C TYR A 100 8.31 14.17 -7.97
N ILE A 101 7.27 13.51 -8.43
CA ILE A 101 7.37 12.40 -9.38
C ILE A 101 6.49 12.74 -10.58
N ASN A 102 7.06 12.76 -11.77
CA ASN A 102 6.38 13.12 -13.01
C ASN A 102 5.65 14.48 -12.94
N GLY A 103 6.25 15.45 -12.23
CA GLY A 103 5.69 16.78 -12.03
C GLY A 103 4.57 16.87 -10.98
N LEU A 104 4.23 15.78 -10.27
CA LEU A 104 3.27 15.76 -9.16
C LEU A 104 3.98 15.79 -7.81
N PRO A 105 3.60 16.68 -6.86
CA PRO A 105 4.23 16.82 -5.54
C PRO A 105 3.77 15.70 -4.59
N LEU A 106 4.44 14.54 -4.61
CA LEU A 106 3.97 13.33 -3.93
C LEU A 106 4.46 13.21 -2.49
N ALA A 107 5.56 13.86 -2.11
CA ALA A 107 5.99 13.86 -0.71
C ALA A 107 6.47 15.24 -0.28
N ILE A 108 6.24 15.55 1.01
CA ILE A 108 6.64 16.82 1.62
C ILE A 108 7.43 16.50 2.89
N ILE A 109 8.56 17.18 3.04
CA ILE A 109 9.44 17.05 4.20
C ILE A 109 9.59 18.42 4.84
N GLU A 110 9.28 18.50 6.12
CA GLU A 110 9.50 19.68 6.96
C GLU A 110 10.63 19.40 7.95
N ALA A 111 11.64 20.26 7.96
CA ALA A 111 12.85 20.12 8.74
C ALA A 111 12.93 21.16 9.85
N LYS A 112 13.34 20.74 11.03
CA LYS A 112 13.57 21.64 12.15
C LYS A 112 14.99 21.54 12.68
N SER A 113 15.45 22.62 13.25
CA SER A 113 16.73 22.64 13.95
C SER A 113 16.74 21.56 15.05
N PRO A 114 17.90 21.00 15.40
CA PRO A 114 18.03 19.97 16.45
C PRO A 114 17.48 20.39 17.82
N LYS A 115 17.39 21.68 18.07
CA LYS A 115 16.89 22.26 19.34
C LYS A 115 15.35 22.42 19.37
N VAL A 116 14.70 22.30 18.21
CA VAL A 116 13.25 22.47 18.04
C VAL A 116 12.56 21.12 18.10
N SER A 117 11.36 21.07 18.69
CA SER A 117 10.61 19.82 18.78
C SER A 117 10.21 19.33 17.40
N ILE A 118 10.20 18.00 17.20
CA ILE A 118 9.66 17.36 16.00
C ILE A 118 8.15 17.61 15.83
N THR A 119 7.45 17.90 16.93
CA THR A 119 6.02 18.27 16.91
C THR A 119 5.77 19.54 16.11
N ASP A 120 6.72 20.46 16.08
CA ASP A 120 6.58 21.73 15.35
C ASP A 120 6.63 21.49 13.83
N ALA A 121 7.49 20.57 13.37
CA ALA A 121 7.48 20.17 11.97
C ALA A 121 6.13 19.57 11.55
N ILE A 122 5.54 18.73 12.40
CA ILE A 122 4.24 18.12 12.11
C ILE A 122 3.10 19.16 12.19
N SER A 123 3.21 20.12 13.11
CA SER A 123 2.25 21.24 13.21
C SER A 123 2.29 22.12 11.95
N ASP A 124 3.48 22.40 11.42
CA ASP A 124 3.62 23.15 10.16
C ASP A 124 3.04 22.36 8.98
N LEU A 125 3.29 21.04 8.88
CA LEU A 125 2.68 20.19 7.87
C LEU A 125 1.15 20.21 7.94
N ASN A 126 0.57 20.17 9.13
CA ASN A 126 -0.88 20.26 9.31
C ASN A 126 -1.41 21.66 8.94
N TYR A 127 -0.71 22.71 9.34
CA TYR A 127 -1.03 24.08 8.91
C TYR A 127 -1.02 24.23 7.39
N TYR A 128 -0.01 23.65 6.70
CA TYR A 128 0.06 23.68 5.23
C TYR A 128 -1.12 22.93 4.58
N GLN A 129 -1.58 21.83 5.18
CA GLN A 129 -2.76 21.09 4.68
C GLN A 129 -4.03 21.94 4.71
N GLU A 130 -4.19 22.78 5.71
CA GLU A 130 -5.32 23.70 5.81
C GLU A 130 -5.17 24.92 4.89
N ASN A 131 -3.97 25.51 4.86
CA ASN A 131 -3.67 26.76 4.19
C ASN A 131 -3.44 26.62 2.67
N SER A 132 -2.82 25.52 2.22
CA SER A 132 -2.44 25.26 0.82
C SER A 132 -2.94 23.90 0.33
N GLN A 133 -4.23 23.65 0.48
CA GLN A 133 -4.88 22.35 0.23
C GLN A 133 -4.54 21.73 -1.12
N LYS A 134 -4.45 22.54 -2.18
CA LYS A 134 -4.16 22.05 -3.54
C LYS A 134 -2.82 21.31 -3.65
N LEU A 135 -1.81 21.70 -2.86
CA LEU A 135 -0.54 20.97 -2.78
C LEU A 135 -0.75 19.55 -2.24
N PHE A 136 -1.64 19.43 -1.25
CA PHE A 136 -1.92 18.17 -0.57
C PHE A 136 -2.95 17.28 -1.28
N TYR A 137 -3.59 17.73 -2.33
CA TYR A 137 -4.38 16.85 -3.22
C TYR A 137 -3.51 15.72 -3.80
N TYR A 138 -2.24 16.02 -4.08
CA TYR A 138 -1.30 15.07 -4.68
C TYR A 138 -0.43 14.36 -3.64
N ASN A 139 -0.24 14.96 -2.46
CA ASN A 139 0.70 14.48 -1.47
C ASN A 139 0.33 13.09 -0.95
N GLN A 140 1.29 12.17 -0.98
CA GLN A 140 1.12 10.81 -0.48
C GLN A 140 1.80 10.60 0.88
N ILE A 141 2.93 11.27 1.12
CA ILE A 141 3.75 11.09 2.31
C ILE A 141 4.13 12.46 2.90
N CYS A 142 3.90 12.63 4.18
CA CYS A 142 4.32 13.76 4.98
C CYS A 142 5.46 13.32 5.91
N VAL A 143 6.54 14.07 5.97
CA VAL A 143 7.71 13.75 6.82
C VAL A 143 8.11 14.95 7.64
N GLY A 144 8.23 14.74 8.95
CA GLY A 144 8.83 15.70 9.86
C GLY A 144 10.20 15.20 10.30
N ILE A 145 11.25 16.04 10.20
CA ILE A 145 12.61 15.69 10.60
C ILE A 145 13.24 16.75 11.47
N ASN A 146 14.07 16.29 12.41
CA ASN A 146 15.17 17.04 12.98
C ASN A 146 16.34 16.05 13.15
N LYS A 147 17.54 16.53 13.53
CA LYS A 147 18.72 15.65 13.60
C LYS A 147 18.47 14.38 14.44
N GLY A 148 17.75 14.48 15.55
CA GLY A 148 17.56 13.39 16.53
C GLY A 148 16.33 12.53 16.29
N LYS A 149 15.36 13.04 15.52
CA LYS A 149 14.08 12.36 15.26
C LYS A 149 13.67 12.54 13.80
N ALA A 150 13.04 11.50 13.26
CA ALA A 150 12.45 11.51 11.94
C ALA A 150 11.18 10.66 11.93
N LEU A 151 10.08 11.25 11.51
CA LEU A 151 8.76 10.64 11.55
C LEU A 151 8.07 10.83 10.20
N TYR A 152 7.37 9.81 9.73
CA TYR A 152 6.56 9.88 8.53
C TYR A 152 5.09 9.56 8.83
N GLY A 153 4.23 10.20 8.10
CA GLY A 153 2.79 10.07 8.14
C GLY A 153 2.19 10.47 6.81
N THR A 154 0.92 10.82 6.81
CA THR A 154 0.21 11.24 5.61
C THR A 154 -0.77 12.35 5.95
N ILE A 155 -1.53 12.83 4.96
CA ILE A 155 -2.55 13.86 5.18
C ILE A 155 -3.56 13.42 6.26
N GLY A 156 -4.00 14.36 7.07
CA GLY A 156 -4.94 14.14 8.17
C GLY A 156 -4.37 13.37 9.37
N SER A 157 -3.08 12.97 9.32
CA SER A 157 -2.44 12.27 10.43
C SER A 157 -2.18 13.21 11.61
N GLN A 158 -2.67 12.83 12.78
CA GLN A 158 -2.27 13.46 14.05
C GLN A 158 -0.86 12.97 14.44
N PHE A 159 -0.19 13.70 15.33
CA PHE A 159 1.16 13.36 15.80
C PHE A 159 1.31 11.89 16.23
N ALA A 160 0.35 11.36 16.98
CA ALA A 160 0.35 9.98 17.47
C ALA A 160 0.36 8.91 16.35
N HIS A 161 -0.01 9.29 15.13
CA HIS A 161 -0.07 8.40 13.98
C HIS A 161 1.17 8.48 13.09
N TYR A 162 2.08 9.41 13.35
CA TYR A 162 3.37 9.44 12.69
C TYR A 162 4.27 8.32 13.20
N SER A 163 4.96 7.66 12.30
CA SER A 163 5.79 6.49 12.58
C SER A 163 7.26 6.77 12.33
N LYS A 164 8.14 6.19 13.15
CA LYS A 164 9.59 6.15 12.90
C LYS A 164 9.93 4.98 11.98
N TYR A 165 11.03 5.10 11.25
CA TYR A 165 11.60 3.97 10.52
C TYR A 165 12.76 3.35 11.33
N LYS A 166 12.98 2.04 11.17
CA LYS A 166 14.11 1.32 11.73
C LYS A 166 14.69 0.38 10.67
N LEU A 167 15.99 0.39 10.50
CA LEU A 167 16.74 -0.59 9.73
C LEU A 167 17.23 -1.72 10.64
N GLU A 168 17.36 -2.92 10.09
CA GLU A 168 17.98 -4.07 10.78
C GLU A 168 19.51 -4.00 10.69
N ASP A 169 20.01 -3.56 9.54
CA ASP A 169 21.42 -3.44 9.23
C ASP A 169 21.72 -2.00 8.80
N LEU A 170 22.72 -1.41 9.39
CA LEU A 170 23.16 -0.05 9.14
C LEU A 170 24.47 0.04 8.34
N ALA A 171 25.12 -1.09 8.04
CA ALA A 171 26.46 -1.10 7.47
C ALA A 171 26.58 -0.31 6.16
N GLU A 172 25.63 -0.53 5.22
CA GLU A 172 25.61 0.20 3.95
C GLU A 172 25.39 1.71 4.18
N LEU A 173 24.49 2.06 5.10
CA LEU A 173 24.20 3.45 5.40
C LEU A 173 25.35 4.14 6.14
N GLU A 174 26.04 3.44 7.05
CA GLU A 174 27.23 3.96 7.74
C GLU A 174 28.36 4.29 6.75
N LEU A 175 28.57 3.42 5.76
CA LEU A 175 29.53 3.69 4.68
C LEU A 175 29.11 4.89 3.82
N LEU A 176 27.82 5.04 3.54
CA LEU A 176 27.30 6.13 2.71
C LEU A 176 27.43 7.51 3.41
N VAL A 177 27.15 7.56 4.72
CA VAL A 177 27.17 8.83 5.47
C VAL A 177 28.50 9.10 6.17
N GLU A 178 29.45 8.16 6.15
CA GLU A 178 30.77 8.22 6.75
C GLU A 178 30.76 8.57 8.26
N ARG A 179 29.69 8.19 8.94
CA ARG A 179 29.46 8.40 10.37
C ARG A 179 28.32 7.51 10.86
N THR A 180 28.10 7.45 12.16
CA THR A 180 26.89 6.80 12.73
C THR A 180 25.62 7.47 12.20
N PRO A 181 24.72 6.72 11.54
CA PRO A 181 23.49 7.25 10.99
C PRO A 181 22.54 7.81 12.06
N THR A 182 21.98 8.96 11.78
CA THR A 182 20.92 9.55 12.60
C THR A 182 19.56 8.99 12.22
N ALA A 183 18.52 9.28 13.02
CA ALA A 183 17.15 8.91 12.67
C ALA A 183 16.69 9.50 11.31
N GLN A 184 17.17 10.70 10.97
CA GLN A 184 16.93 11.34 9.69
C GLN A 184 17.56 10.56 8.53
N ASP A 185 18.83 10.16 8.66
CA ASP A 185 19.52 9.37 7.62
C ASP A 185 18.81 8.05 7.37
N ILE A 186 18.43 7.35 8.45
CA ILE A 186 17.71 6.08 8.37
C ILE A 186 16.37 6.25 7.64
N LEU A 187 15.59 7.28 7.97
CA LEU A 187 14.29 7.48 7.35
C LEU A 187 14.43 7.84 5.87
N ILE A 188 15.29 8.82 5.54
CA ILE A 188 15.49 9.26 4.15
C ILE A 188 16.02 8.11 3.29
N TYR A 189 17.07 7.41 3.74
CA TYR A 189 17.63 6.26 3.04
C TYR A 189 16.60 5.16 2.80
N SER A 190 15.72 4.91 3.79
CA SER A 190 14.76 3.80 3.71
C SER A 190 13.54 4.11 2.86
N LEU A 191 12.95 5.32 2.99
CA LEU A 191 11.67 5.64 2.35
C LEU A 191 11.83 6.29 0.97
N PHE A 192 12.96 6.96 0.71
CA PHE A 192 13.15 7.76 -0.51
C PHE A 192 14.06 7.11 -1.56
N LYS A 193 14.44 5.82 -1.39
CA LYS A 193 14.87 5.01 -2.54
C LYS A 193 13.69 4.96 -3.53
N LYS A 194 13.93 5.21 -4.82
CA LYS A 194 12.87 5.31 -5.85
C LYS A 194 11.89 4.13 -5.79
N GLU A 195 12.44 2.92 -5.71
CA GLU A 195 11.67 1.66 -5.63
C GLU A 195 10.78 1.61 -4.39
N MET A 196 11.33 1.97 -3.23
CA MET A 196 10.60 1.93 -1.97
C MET A 196 9.52 3.01 -1.91
N LEU A 197 9.82 4.22 -2.39
CA LEU A 197 8.85 5.31 -2.44
C LEU A 197 7.64 4.94 -3.29
N LEU A 198 7.89 4.40 -4.48
CA LEU A 198 6.83 3.94 -5.38
C LEU A 198 6.07 2.73 -4.81
N ASP A 199 6.77 1.78 -4.19
CA ASP A 199 6.16 0.61 -3.54
C ASP A 199 5.22 1.04 -2.40
N ILE A 200 5.63 2.00 -1.56
CA ILE A 200 4.78 2.54 -0.49
C ILE A 200 3.53 3.19 -1.06
N ILE A 201 3.69 4.04 -2.06
CA ILE A 201 2.56 4.72 -2.69
C ILE A 201 1.58 3.69 -3.27
N ARG A 202 2.07 2.72 -4.04
CA ARG A 202 1.22 1.79 -4.78
C ARG A 202 0.60 0.68 -3.93
N ASN A 203 1.40 0.07 -3.05
CA ASN A 203 1.04 -1.19 -2.40
C ASN A 203 0.78 -1.07 -0.90
N PHE A 204 1.22 0.03 -0.28
CA PHE A 204 1.16 0.19 1.17
C PHE A 204 0.40 1.45 1.63
N THR A 205 -0.27 2.14 0.71
CA THR A 205 -1.18 3.23 1.04
C THR A 205 -2.61 2.71 0.97
N ILE A 206 -3.36 2.90 2.04
CA ILE A 206 -4.77 2.51 2.12
C ILE A 206 -5.64 3.66 2.60
N TYR A 207 -6.89 3.66 2.13
CA TYR A 207 -7.94 4.52 2.64
C TYR A 207 -8.95 3.64 3.37
N GLU A 208 -9.13 3.88 4.66
CA GLU A 208 -10.04 3.14 5.52
C GLU A 208 -11.22 4.01 5.91
N ILE A 209 -12.42 3.46 5.83
CA ILE A 209 -13.62 4.12 6.35
C ILE A 209 -13.78 3.72 7.81
N ASP A 210 -13.58 4.67 8.72
CA ASP A 210 -13.77 4.49 10.16
C ASP A 210 -14.80 5.48 10.68
N GLN A 211 -15.85 4.98 11.32
CA GLN A 211 -16.97 5.79 11.84
C GLN A 211 -17.54 6.82 10.84
N GLY A 212 -17.65 6.41 9.57
CA GLY A 212 -18.15 7.27 8.49
C GLY A 212 -17.16 8.31 7.98
N ARG A 213 -15.89 8.28 8.43
CA ARG A 213 -14.83 9.16 7.97
C ARG A 213 -13.78 8.37 7.21
N THR A 214 -13.33 8.89 6.10
CA THR A 214 -12.19 8.31 5.38
C THR A 214 -10.90 8.73 6.05
N ILE A 215 -10.06 7.75 6.38
CA ILE A 215 -8.74 7.94 6.98
C ILE A 215 -7.70 7.31 6.06
N LYS A 216 -6.67 8.06 5.69
CA LYS A 216 -5.53 7.55 4.96
C LYS A 216 -4.50 6.98 5.93
N LYS A 217 -3.96 5.80 5.63
CA LYS A 217 -2.95 5.12 6.44
C LYS A 217 -1.75 4.73 5.60
N LEU A 218 -0.57 4.91 6.19
CA LEU A 218 0.70 4.39 5.70
C LEU A 218 1.15 3.22 6.58
N PRO A 219 1.99 2.30 6.06
CA PRO A 219 2.47 1.16 6.81
C PRO A 219 3.47 1.60 7.87
N ARG A 220 3.56 0.85 8.95
CA ARG A 220 4.71 0.91 9.86
C ARG A 220 5.87 0.12 9.25
N TYR A 221 7.13 0.46 9.60
CA TYR A 221 8.32 -0.18 9.05
C TYR A 221 8.31 -1.71 9.16
N GLN A 222 7.79 -2.27 10.27
CA GLN A 222 7.69 -3.72 10.45
C GLN A 222 6.69 -4.38 9.49
N GLN A 223 5.62 -3.68 9.12
CA GLN A 223 4.64 -4.17 8.14
C GLN A 223 5.23 -4.18 6.73
N LEU A 224 5.90 -3.09 6.33
CA LEU A 224 6.66 -3.00 5.08
C LEU A 224 7.66 -4.15 4.95
N ARG A 225 8.47 -4.34 6.00
CA ARG A 225 9.50 -5.37 6.05
C ARG A 225 8.91 -6.78 5.94
N ALA A 226 7.86 -7.07 6.72
CA ALA A 226 7.22 -8.39 6.70
C ALA A 226 6.68 -8.72 5.31
N VAL A 227 5.88 -7.82 4.72
CA VAL A 227 5.29 -8.04 3.39
C VAL A 227 6.37 -8.22 2.32
N ASN A 228 7.40 -7.36 2.32
CA ASN A 228 8.47 -7.44 1.33
C ASN A 228 9.31 -8.72 1.48
N LYS A 229 9.59 -9.16 2.71
CA LYS A 229 10.26 -10.45 2.97
C LYS A 229 9.40 -11.64 2.52
N ILE A 230 8.08 -11.63 2.77
CA ILE A 230 7.16 -12.67 2.31
C ILE A 230 7.17 -12.76 0.78
N VAL A 231 6.92 -11.64 0.10
CA VAL A 231 6.87 -11.62 -1.38
C VAL A 231 8.20 -12.06 -1.99
N LYS A 232 9.33 -11.60 -1.43
CA LYS A 232 10.66 -12.05 -1.86
C LYS A 232 10.81 -13.56 -1.71
N ARG A 233 10.46 -14.11 -0.54
CA ARG A 233 10.57 -15.55 -0.28
C ARG A 233 9.70 -16.39 -1.19
N LEU A 234 8.46 -15.96 -1.43
CA LEU A 234 7.56 -16.63 -2.38
C LEU A 234 8.15 -16.67 -3.79
N LYS A 235 8.77 -15.55 -4.25
CA LYS A 235 9.40 -15.48 -5.57
C LYS A 235 10.67 -16.32 -5.71
N THR A 236 11.49 -16.38 -4.66
CA THR A 236 12.83 -17.01 -4.75
C THR A 236 12.84 -18.46 -4.30
N GLU A 237 12.04 -18.84 -3.32
CA GLU A 237 12.06 -20.15 -2.70
C GLU A 237 10.76 -20.95 -2.94
N ASN A 238 9.70 -20.28 -3.41
CA ASN A 238 8.35 -20.85 -3.52
C ASN A 238 7.89 -21.54 -2.21
N LYS A 239 8.15 -20.89 -1.08
CA LYS A 239 7.86 -21.44 0.25
C LYS A 239 7.11 -20.43 1.10
N GLY A 240 6.15 -20.93 1.87
CA GLY A 240 5.51 -20.19 2.94
C GLY A 240 6.45 -19.87 4.09
N GLY A 241 5.93 -19.22 5.12
CA GLY A 241 6.70 -18.85 6.29
C GLY A 241 5.83 -18.37 7.45
N VAL A 242 6.46 -18.02 8.55
CA VAL A 242 5.84 -17.49 9.76
C VAL A 242 6.29 -16.06 9.97
N VAL A 243 5.32 -15.19 10.23
CA VAL A 243 5.57 -13.79 10.60
C VAL A 243 5.26 -13.62 12.08
N TRP A 244 6.28 -13.35 12.86
CA TRP A 244 6.11 -13.09 14.28
C TRP A 244 5.97 -11.59 14.54
N HIS A 245 4.75 -11.17 14.76
CA HIS A 245 4.43 -9.80 15.14
C HIS A 245 3.82 -9.76 16.54
N THR A 246 4.19 -8.77 17.35
CA THR A 246 3.59 -8.55 18.67
C THR A 246 2.09 -8.20 18.55
N GLN A 247 1.34 -8.42 19.61
CA GLN A 247 -0.05 -8.00 19.70
C GLN A 247 -0.14 -6.47 19.51
N GLY A 248 -1.17 -6.00 18.79
CA GLY A 248 -1.34 -4.56 18.50
C GLY A 248 -0.42 -4.00 17.39
N SER A 249 0.41 -4.83 16.74
CA SER A 249 1.29 -4.40 15.63
C SER A 249 0.56 -4.12 14.31
N GLY A 250 -0.74 -4.44 14.23
CA GLY A 250 -1.56 -4.27 13.02
C GLY A 250 -1.46 -5.47 12.06
N LYS A 251 -1.50 -6.69 12.57
CA LYS A 251 -1.46 -7.94 11.76
C LYS A 251 -2.51 -7.94 10.64
N SER A 252 -3.76 -7.58 10.94
CA SER A 252 -4.86 -7.55 9.94
C SER A 252 -4.57 -6.60 8.78
N ILE A 253 -4.04 -5.40 9.06
CA ILE A 253 -3.63 -4.45 8.01
C ILE A 253 -2.41 -4.99 7.23
N THR A 254 -1.50 -5.71 7.89
CA THR A 254 -0.36 -6.38 7.21
C THR A 254 -0.86 -7.41 6.20
N MET A 255 -1.92 -8.17 6.53
CA MET A 255 -2.56 -9.11 5.60
C MET A 255 -3.20 -8.37 4.40
N VAL A 256 -3.82 -7.21 4.62
CA VAL A 256 -4.35 -6.38 3.53
C VAL A 256 -3.23 -5.90 2.60
N TYR A 257 -2.12 -5.39 3.15
CA TYR A 257 -0.96 -4.98 2.34
C TYR A 257 -0.38 -6.16 1.54
N LEU A 258 -0.24 -7.33 2.19
CA LEU A 258 0.23 -8.53 1.52
C LEU A 258 -0.72 -8.93 0.37
N ALA A 259 -2.01 -9.00 0.64
CA ALA A 259 -3.02 -9.33 -0.35
C ALA A 259 -3.02 -8.34 -1.52
N THR A 260 -2.90 -7.04 -1.24
CA THR A 260 -2.78 -5.99 -2.26
C THR A 260 -1.55 -6.23 -3.13
N LYS A 261 -0.39 -6.48 -2.52
CA LYS A 261 0.88 -6.64 -3.24
C LYS A 261 0.93 -7.93 -4.05
N LEU A 262 0.40 -9.05 -3.53
CA LEU A 262 0.34 -10.33 -4.24
C LEU A 262 -0.52 -10.27 -5.51
N ARG A 263 -1.55 -9.42 -5.53
CA ARG A 263 -2.47 -9.26 -6.68
C ARG A 263 -1.96 -8.33 -7.76
N ARG A 264 -0.84 -7.65 -7.54
CA ARG A 264 -0.26 -6.81 -8.59
C ARG A 264 0.36 -7.67 -9.67
N GLU A 265 0.19 -7.26 -10.93
CA GLU A 265 0.76 -7.94 -12.11
C GLU A 265 2.28 -8.11 -11.95
N GLU A 266 2.97 -7.10 -11.42
CA GLU A 266 4.41 -7.11 -11.19
C GLU A 266 4.86 -8.10 -10.10
N ALA A 267 3.92 -8.57 -9.27
CA ALA A 267 4.22 -9.63 -8.33
C ALA A 267 4.45 -10.98 -9.01
N GLY A 268 3.87 -11.19 -10.21
CA GLY A 268 4.08 -12.40 -11.00
C GLY A 268 3.31 -13.62 -10.48
N PHE A 269 2.24 -13.42 -9.69
CA PHE A 269 1.43 -14.50 -9.13
C PHE A 269 0.08 -14.69 -9.82
N ASP A 270 -0.11 -14.05 -10.98
CA ASP A 270 -1.28 -14.19 -11.84
C ASP A 270 -2.62 -14.02 -11.09
N ASN A 271 -2.80 -12.84 -10.50
CA ASN A 271 -4.01 -12.44 -9.76
C ASN A 271 -4.52 -13.53 -8.78
N PRO A 272 -3.78 -13.87 -7.74
CA PRO A 272 -4.01 -15.03 -6.91
C PRO A 272 -5.30 -14.96 -6.10
N THR A 273 -5.82 -16.13 -5.76
CA THR A 273 -6.84 -16.28 -4.73
C THR A 273 -6.18 -16.26 -3.36
N ILE A 274 -6.74 -15.50 -2.45
CA ILE A 274 -6.24 -15.37 -1.09
C ILE A 274 -7.28 -15.94 -0.12
N ILE A 275 -6.90 -16.94 0.65
CA ILE A 275 -7.72 -17.52 1.72
C ILE A 275 -7.18 -17.01 3.04
N VAL A 276 -8.01 -16.32 3.81
CA VAL A 276 -7.67 -15.92 5.18
C VAL A 276 -8.36 -16.87 6.15
N VAL A 277 -7.54 -17.55 6.95
CA VAL A 277 -8.00 -18.52 7.96
C VAL A 277 -7.82 -17.94 9.35
N THR A 278 -8.89 -17.89 10.13
CA THR A 278 -8.90 -17.37 11.50
C THR A 278 -9.21 -18.47 12.52
N ASP A 279 -8.77 -18.26 13.76
CA ASP A 279 -9.06 -19.19 14.86
C ASP A 279 -10.49 -19.03 15.41
N ARG A 280 -11.06 -17.82 15.34
CA ARG A 280 -12.36 -17.48 15.94
C ARG A 280 -13.22 -16.65 15.01
N ILE A 281 -14.54 -16.81 15.15
CA ILE A 281 -15.55 -16.07 14.38
C ILE A 281 -15.42 -14.54 14.62
N ASP A 282 -15.13 -14.11 15.84
CA ASP A 282 -14.96 -12.67 16.15
C ASP A 282 -13.76 -12.08 15.41
N LEU A 283 -12.64 -12.83 15.31
CA LEU A 283 -11.45 -12.44 14.56
C LEU A 283 -11.74 -12.43 13.04
N ASP A 284 -12.52 -13.38 12.56
CA ASP A 284 -12.97 -13.42 11.17
C ASP A 284 -13.76 -12.16 10.81
N ASN A 285 -14.70 -11.74 11.65
CA ASN A 285 -15.46 -10.50 11.49
C ASN A 285 -14.57 -9.26 11.52
N GLN A 286 -13.58 -9.21 12.42
CA GLN A 286 -12.65 -8.09 12.53
C GLN A 286 -11.76 -7.98 11.29
N ILE A 287 -11.20 -9.08 10.80
CA ILE A 287 -10.37 -9.12 9.60
C ILE A 287 -11.20 -8.78 8.37
N SER A 288 -12.39 -9.39 8.23
CA SER A 288 -13.35 -9.08 7.17
C SER A 288 -13.69 -7.59 7.13
N SER A 289 -13.96 -6.99 8.31
CA SER A 289 -14.20 -5.55 8.44
C SER A 289 -13.00 -4.72 7.98
N THR A 290 -11.77 -5.13 8.32
CA THR A 290 -10.55 -4.43 7.89
C THR A 290 -10.41 -4.45 6.37
N PHE A 291 -10.60 -5.61 5.73
CA PHE A 291 -10.57 -5.72 4.27
C PHE A 291 -11.63 -4.84 3.59
N ARG A 292 -12.88 -4.87 4.10
CA ARG A 292 -13.97 -4.04 3.55
C ARG A 292 -13.73 -2.55 3.71
N ARG A 293 -13.29 -2.12 4.90
CA ARG A 293 -13.03 -0.70 5.20
C ARG A 293 -11.93 -0.11 4.34
N THR A 294 -10.96 -0.93 3.92
CA THR A 294 -9.85 -0.51 3.07
C THR A 294 -10.17 -0.52 1.58
N GLY A 295 -11.44 -0.73 1.21
CA GLY A 295 -11.87 -0.77 -0.19
C GLY A 295 -11.32 -1.96 -0.97
N PHE A 296 -10.76 -2.96 -0.27
CA PHE A 296 -10.34 -4.21 -0.88
C PHE A 296 -11.59 -4.96 -1.38
N SER A 297 -11.51 -5.52 -2.60
CA SER A 297 -12.66 -6.20 -3.22
C SER A 297 -13.31 -7.19 -2.24
N ASN A 298 -14.60 -7.03 -2.03
CA ASN A 298 -15.41 -7.68 -0.99
C ASN A 298 -14.92 -9.08 -0.65
N PRO A 299 -14.40 -9.30 0.57
CA PRO A 299 -14.05 -10.63 1.00
C PRO A 299 -15.31 -11.48 1.13
N ILE A 300 -15.27 -12.68 0.58
CA ILE A 300 -16.38 -13.64 0.60
C ILE A 300 -16.16 -14.57 1.79
N GLN A 301 -17.11 -14.63 2.70
CA GLN A 301 -17.05 -15.53 3.84
C GLN A 301 -17.56 -16.92 3.44
N ALA A 302 -16.71 -17.94 3.51
CA ALA A 302 -17.11 -19.30 3.29
C ALA A 302 -17.88 -19.83 4.51
N VAL A 303 -19.11 -20.26 4.32
CA VAL A 303 -19.98 -20.74 5.42
C VAL A 303 -19.68 -22.18 5.85
N SER A 304 -19.10 -22.99 4.94
CA SER A 304 -18.68 -24.39 5.18
C SER A 304 -17.48 -24.75 4.30
N ILE A 305 -16.86 -25.90 4.52
CA ILE A 305 -15.78 -26.41 3.66
C ILE A 305 -16.29 -26.74 2.26
N SER A 306 -17.48 -27.30 2.14
CA SER A 306 -18.10 -27.58 0.84
C SER A 306 -18.34 -26.28 0.06
N ASN A 307 -18.78 -25.22 0.74
CA ASN A 307 -18.92 -23.88 0.14
C ASN A 307 -17.55 -23.28 -0.23
N LEU A 308 -16.51 -23.46 0.61
CA LEU A 308 -15.15 -23.02 0.27
C LEU A 308 -14.66 -23.71 -1.01
N LYS A 309 -14.90 -25.02 -1.16
CA LYS A 309 -14.55 -25.78 -2.36
C LYS A 309 -15.27 -25.24 -3.59
N GLU A 310 -16.55 -24.95 -3.48
CA GLU A 310 -17.33 -24.35 -4.57
C GLU A 310 -16.80 -22.96 -4.96
N LEU A 311 -16.51 -22.10 -3.97
CA LEU A 311 -15.92 -20.79 -4.21
C LEU A 311 -14.53 -20.88 -4.85
N LEU A 312 -13.76 -21.93 -4.60
CA LEU A 312 -12.44 -22.16 -5.18
C LEU A 312 -12.47 -22.64 -6.62
N LYS A 313 -13.56 -23.22 -7.11
CA LYS A 313 -13.68 -23.62 -8.53
C LYS A 313 -13.53 -22.42 -9.47
N ASP A 314 -14.17 -21.28 -9.15
CA ASP A 314 -14.15 -20.04 -9.94
C ASP A 314 -13.40 -18.92 -9.20
N SER A 315 -12.30 -19.22 -8.54
CA SER A 315 -11.66 -18.36 -7.56
C SER A 315 -10.56 -17.47 -8.11
N TYR A 316 -10.64 -17.02 -9.33
CA TYR A 316 -9.62 -16.10 -9.87
C TYR A 316 -9.72 -14.73 -9.17
N GLY A 317 -8.64 -14.32 -8.47
CA GLY A 317 -8.56 -13.01 -7.83
C GLY A 317 -9.50 -12.78 -6.64
N LYS A 318 -10.10 -13.82 -6.04
CA LYS A 318 -11.01 -13.69 -4.89
C LYS A 318 -10.24 -13.61 -3.56
N THR A 319 -10.84 -12.95 -2.56
CA THR A 319 -10.45 -13.07 -1.16
C THR A 319 -11.53 -13.85 -0.43
N LEU A 320 -11.14 -14.99 0.12
CA LEU A 320 -12.02 -15.88 0.84
C LEU A 320 -11.68 -15.86 2.32
N LEU A 321 -12.67 -15.82 3.18
CA LEU A 321 -12.50 -15.87 4.63
C LEU A 321 -13.11 -17.15 5.17
N THR A 322 -12.42 -17.80 6.09
CA THR A 322 -12.91 -19.02 6.74
C THR A 322 -12.30 -19.20 8.13
N THR A 323 -12.89 -20.04 8.95
CA THR A 323 -12.34 -20.39 10.27
C THR A 323 -11.69 -21.77 10.25
N ILE A 324 -10.67 -21.98 11.09
CA ILE A 324 -9.98 -23.27 11.22
C ILE A 324 -10.94 -24.39 11.68
N HIS A 325 -11.98 -24.06 12.47
CA HIS A 325 -12.96 -25.00 12.97
C HIS A 325 -13.69 -25.76 11.85
N LYS A 326 -13.94 -25.10 10.71
CA LYS A 326 -14.60 -25.74 9.57
C LYS A 326 -13.75 -26.89 8.99
N PHE A 327 -12.43 -26.72 8.96
CA PHE A 327 -11.52 -27.81 8.60
C PHE A 327 -11.51 -28.93 9.65
N GLN A 328 -11.73 -28.60 10.92
CA GLN A 328 -11.78 -29.55 12.01
C GLN A 328 -13.03 -30.44 11.92
N GLU A 329 -14.20 -29.85 11.69
CA GLU A 329 -15.45 -30.58 11.50
C GLU A 329 -15.32 -31.60 10.37
N ARG A 330 -14.78 -31.17 9.22
CA ARG A 330 -14.62 -32.04 8.06
C ARG A 330 -13.56 -33.14 8.28
N ALA A 331 -12.47 -32.86 8.98
CA ALA A 331 -11.45 -33.83 9.32
C ALA A 331 -11.99 -34.95 10.25
N GLN A 332 -13.01 -34.66 11.07
CA GLN A 332 -13.69 -35.65 11.92
C GLN A 332 -14.69 -36.52 11.16
N GLU A 333 -15.33 -35.97 10.12
CA GLU A 333 -16.32 -36.68 9.30
C GLU A 333 -15.67 -37.67 8.33
N GLN A 334 -14.50 -37.32 7.77
CA GLN A 334 -13.79 -38.13 6.76
C GLN A 334 -12.66 -38.93 7.39
N LYS A 335 -12.88 -40.25 7.58
CA LYS A 335 -11.87 -41.12 8.18
C LYS A 335 -10.80 -41.67 7.21
N GLU A 336 -10.97 -41.60 5.90
CA GLU A 336 -10.13 -42.34 4.95
C GLU A 336 -9.56 -41.56 3.74
N GLU A 337 -10.17 -40.48 3.27
CA GLU A 337 -9.61 -39.71 2.15
C GLU A 337 -9.69 -38.20 2.39
N ILE A 338 -8.54 -37.53 2.20
CA ILE A 338 -8.47 -36.07 2.30
C ILE A 338 -8.92 -35.48 0.97
N GLU A 339 -10.04 -34.76 1.01
CA GLU A 339 -10.57 -34.07 -0.15
C GLU A 339 -9.69 -32.89 -0.56
N ILE A 340 -9.20 -32.87 -1.80
CA ILE A 340 -8.48 -31.73 -2.36
C ILE A 340 -9.49 -30.61 -2.69
N LEU A 341 -9.34 -29.47 -2.04
CA LEU A 341 -10.20 -28.30 -2.23
C LEU A 341 -9.76 -27.49 -3.46
N SER A 342 -8.45 -27.38 -3.69
CA SER A 342 -7.86 -26.76 -4.86
C SER A 342 -6.45 -27.28 -5.07
N ASP A 343 -6.10 -27.54 -6.33
CA ASP A 343 -4.76 -27.90 -6.81
C ASP A 343 -4.06 -26.75 -7.54
N LYS A 344 -4.69 -25.55 -7.54
CA LYS A 344 -4.14 -24.37 -8.20
C LYS A 344 -2.92 -23.85 -7.44
N SER A 345 -1.83 -23.54 -8.16
CA SER A 345 -0.58 -23.02 -7.59
C SER A 345 -0.65 -21.53 -7.21
N ASN A 346 -1.71 -20.81 -7.60
CA ASN A 346 -1.90 -19.40 -7.28
C ASN A 346 -2.92 -19.16 -6.16
N VAL A 347 -3.02 -20.08 -5.20
CA VAL A 347 -3.83 -19.96 -3.98
C VAL A 347 -2.90 -19.71 -2.80
N PHE A 348 -3.07 -18.58 -2.11
CA PHE A 348 -2.30 -18.23 -0.92
C PHE A 348 -3.17 -18.30 0.33
N VAL A 349 -2.71 -19.02 1.33
CA VAL A 349 -3.37 -19.16 2.63
C VAL A 349 -2.69 -18.28 3.67
N LEU A 350 -3.41 -17.30 4.19
CA LEU A 350 -2.97 -16.42 5.27
C LEU A 350 -3.64 -16.85 6.57
N ILE A 351 -2.86 -17.31 7.54
CA ILE A 351 -3.40 -17.86 8.79
C ILE A 351 -3.10 -16.89 9.93
N ASP A 352 -4.15 -16.40 10.57
CA ASP A 352 -4.03 -15.61 11.80
C ASP A 352 -3.91 -16.52 13.01
N GLU A 353 -3.17 -16.06 14.03
CA GLU A 353 -2.88 -16.82 15.26
C GLU A 353 -2.38 -18.26 15.00
N ALA A 354 -1.47 -18.41 14.02
CA ALA A 354 -0.96 -19.70 13.54
C ALA A 354 -0.46 -20.63 14.66
N HIS A 355 0.02 -20.06 15.79
CA HIS A 355 0.45 -20.84 16.95
C HIS A 355 -0.67 -21.67 17.60
N ARG A 356 -1.94 -21.30 17.39
CA ARG A 356 -3.10 -22.05 17.91
C ARG A 356 -3.65 -23.07 16.92
N SER A 357 -3.50 -22.80 15.63
CA SER A 357 -4.20 -23.53 14.56
C SER A 357 -3.30 -24.48 13.75
N GLN A 358 -1.96 -24.41 13.91
CA GLN A 358 -1.02 -25.17 13.07
C GLN A 358 -0.56 -26.50 13.66
N TYR A 359 -1.18 -26.99 14.73
CA TYR A 359 -0.85 -28.28 15.35
C TYR A 359 -2.00 -29.28 15.18
N GLY A 360 -1.64 -30.58 15.05
CA GLY A 360 -2.58 -31.68 15.00
C GLY A 360 -3.21 -31.95 13.62
N MET A 361 -4.25 -32.80 13.64
CA MET A 361 -4.92 -33.32 12.43
C MET A 361 -5.54 -32.23 11.57
N THR A 362 -6.09 -31.19 12.18
CA THR A 362 -6.74 -30.08 11.45
C THR A 362 -5.78 -29.34 10.54
N ALA A 363 -4.57 -29.06 11.03
CA ALA A 363 -3.54 -28.40 10.24
C ALA A 363 -3.00 -29.29 9.12
N ALA A 364 -2.88 -30.60 9.39
CA ALA A 364 -2.52 -31.57 8.37
C ALA A 364 -3.60 -31.68 7.30
N TYR A 365 -4.88 -31.75 7.69
CA TYR A 365 -6.00 -31.78 6.77
C TYR A 365 -6.02 -30.53 5.88
N MET A 366 -5.89 -29.32 6.46
CA MET A 366 -5.86 -28.08 5.69
C MET A 366 -4.72 -28.05 4.67
N ARG A 367 -3.49 -28.42 5.07
CA ARG A 367 -2.34 -28.46 4.16
C ARG A 367 -2.50 -29.49 3.04
N ASN A 368 -3.05 -30.65 3.35
CA ASN A 368 -3.27 -31.70 2.35
C ASN A 368 -4.45 -31.40 1.43
N SER A 369 -5.42 -30.61 1.91
CA SER A 369 -6.57 -30.16 1.10
C SER A 369 -6.19 -29.00 0.15
N LEU A 370 -5.10 -28.29 0.42
CA LEU A 370 -4.55 -27.17 -0.38
C LEU A 370 -3.05 -27.40 -0.56
N PRO A 371 -2.65 -28.38 -1.42
CA PRO A 371 -1.28 -28.91 -1.47
C PRO A 371 -0.25 -27.97 -2.12
N ASN A 372 -0.68 -26.95 -2.90
CA ASN A 372 0.19 -26.07 -3.69
C ASN A 372 0.34 -24.67 -3.07
#